data_b9c83e288cc0ebf6fd86e0c1dc5797cd
#
_entry.id   b9c83e288cc0ebf6fd86e0c1dc5797cd
#
_cell.length_a   1.000
_cell.length_b   1.000
_cell.length_c   1.000
_cell.angle_alpha   90.00
_cell.angle_beta   90.00
_cell.angle_gamma   90.00
#
_symmetry.space_group_name_H-M   'P 1'
#
loop_
_entity.id
_entity.type
_entity.pdbx_description
1 polymer ?
#
loop_
_entity_poly.entity_id
_entity_poly.type
_entity_poly.pdbx_seq_one_letter_code
_entity_poly.pdbx_strand_id
1 'polypeptide(L)'
;MTNETAMRQIEYLDNALANPHTSIDRRGLLMAIGNFDGVHLGHQAILRALIEQSRTQNLISAVMVFEPQPREWFDPANAPARLTNFAEKSALLTACGVERIIVARFDDALRCLSAQAFANQLAKLNVKGLLIGDDFRFGQDRTGDGEFLRAQGFAVTHLDTVCDDPATLERVSSTRIRAYLQQGDLTAAARLLGRDYTITGTVLHGDKIGRTLNFPTANIALARIRPPLHGIYGVDVWTTDGTPLTDLAQDGQAGVAGFAPNSLFGAASVGTRPTVQGETWRLEVFFPQFKGDLYGRNLSVRFLHFLHGERNYNGLDALKAGIKQDVVDLLAWRETQIASLQPKH
;
A
#
# COMPACT_ATOMS: atom_id res chain seq x y z
N MET A 1 18.56 -6.41 -5.65
CA MET A 1 18.91 -6.24 -4.21
C MET A 1 18.37 -7.46 -3.50
N THR A 2 19.24 -8.19 -2.82
CA THR A 2 18.84 -9.40 -2.08
C THR A 2 17.99 -9.05 -0.87
N ASN A 3 17.10 -9.95 -0.44
CA ASN A 3 16.24 -9.79 0.74
C ASN A 3 16.98 -9.34 2.01
N GLU A 4 18.26 -9.68 2.16
CA GLU A 4 19.09 -9.26 3.28
C GLU A 4 19.40 -7.75 3.33
N THR A 5 19.51 -7.10 2.17
CA THR A 5 19.78 -5.64 2.11
C THR A 5 18.52 -4.85 2.47
N ALA A 6 17.33 -5.33 2.07
CA ALA A 6 16.06 -4.70 2.43
C ALA A 6 15.75 -4.83 3.94
N MET A 7 16.09 -5.96 4.58
CA MET A 7 15.88 -6.15 6.02
C MET A 7 16.73 -5.21 6.88
N ARG A 8 17.91 -4.80 6.44
CA ARG A 8 18.79 -3.87 7.17
C ARG A 8 18.29 -2.42 7.15
N GLN A 9 17.32 -2.10 6.30
CA GLN A 9 16.76 -0.74 6.17
C GLN A 9 15.55 -0.50 7.07
N ILE A 10 14.95 -1.55 7.67
CA ILE A 10 13.73 -1.45 8.48
C ILE A 10 14.07 -1.77 9.93
N GLU A 11 13.76 -0.85 10.83
CA GLU A 11 14.09 -0.97 12.24
C GLU A 11 12.96 -0.39 13.11
N TYR A 12 12.61 -1.07 14.19
CA TYR A 12 11.69 -0.52 15.18
C TYR A 12 12.36 0.56 16.00
N LEU A 13 11.62 1.61 16.35
CA LEU A 13 12.12 2.76 17.11
C LEU A 13 12.81 2.35 18.43
N ASP A 14 12.22 1.42 19.18
CA ASP A 14 12.78 0.93 20.44
C ASP A 14 14.16 0.29 20.25
N ASN A 15 14.32 -0.51 19.20
CA ASN A 15 15.60 -1.13 18.85
C ASN A 15 16.63 -0.07 18.40
N ALA A 16 16.20 0.89 17.61
CA ALA A 16 17.03 2.00 17.16
C ALA A 16 17.52 2.85 18.33
N LEU A 17 16.66 3.08 19.32
CA LEU A 17 17.00 3.82 20.55
C LEU A 17 17.89 3.03 21.52
N ALA A 18 17.72 1.71 21.60
CA ALA A 18 18.54 0.83 22.43
C ALA A 18 19.98 0.71 21.89
N ASN A 19 20.13 0.78 20.55
CA ASN A 19 21.38 0.54 19.85
C ASN A 19 21.72 1.67 18.86
N PRO A 20 21.81 2.93 19.28
CA PRO A 20 21.97 4.07 18.38
C PRO A 20 23.29 4.06 17.58
N HIS A 21 24.26 3.24 18.01
CA HIS A 21 25.59 3.14 17.42
C HIS A 21 25.90 1.81 16.71
N THR A 22 24.92 0.91 16.58
CA THR A 22 25.13 -0.39 15.90
C THR A 22 25.11 -0.29 14.38
N SER A 23 24.69 0.85 13.80
CA SER A 23 24.92 1.07 12.38
C SER A 23 26.43 1.31 12.16
N ILE A 24 27.02 0.54 11.27
CA ILE A 24 28.39 0.72 10.77
C ILE A 24 28.60 2.16 10.23
N ASP A 25 27.50 2.84 9.91
CA ASP A 25 27.44 4.19 9.36
C ASP A 25 27.21 5.21 10.48
N ARG A 26 28.21 6.04 10.75
CA ARG A 26 28.19 7.11 11.78
C ARG A 26 27.58 8.42 11.29
N ARG A 27 27.12 8.50 10.03
CA ARG A 27 26.43 9.68 9.52
C ARG A 27 25.19 9.97 10.36
N GLY A 28 24.83 11.24 10.49
CA GLY A 28 23.54 11.61 11.07
C GLY A 28 22.37 11.31 10.11
N LEU A 29 21.16 11.43 10.61
CA LEU A 29 19.95 11.23 9.82
C LEU A 29 19.34 12.56 9.38
N LEU A 30 18.96 12.64 8.13
CA LEU A 30 17.92 13.57 7.66
C LEU A 30 16.61 12.78 7.56
N MET A 31 15.56 13.24 8.24
CA MET A 31 14.37 12.41 8.46
C MET A 31 13.09 13.10 7.99
N ALA A 32 12.22 12.34 7.34
CA ALA A 32 10.81 12.70 7.15
C ALA A 32 9.91 11.84 8.05
N ILE A 33 8.90 12.44 8.67
CA ILE A 33 7.99 11.76 9.60
C ILE A 33 6.56 11.86 9.07
N GLY A 34 5.87 10.71 8.96
CA GLY A 34 4.48 10.69 8.51
C GLY A 34 3.93 9.29 8.29
N ASN A 35 2.66 9.17 7.96
CA ASN A 35 2.03 7.88 7.68
C ASN A 35 2.44 7.30 6.33
N PHE A 36 2.78 8.13 5.34
CA PHE A 36 3.14 7.74 3.98
C PHE A 36 2.19 6.73 3.34
N ASP A 37 0.88 6.82 3.69
CA ASP A 37 -0.11 5.88 3.19
C ASP A 37 -0.32 6.05 1.68
N GLY A 38 -0.09 4.98 0.93
CA GLY A 38 -0.15 4.96 -0.53
C GLY A 38 1.11 5.45 -1.23
N VAL A 39 2.09 6.07 -0.56
CA VAL A 39 3.31 6.64 -1.17
C VAL A 39 3.02 7.33 -2.51
N HIS A 40 2.02 8.24 -2.49
CA HIS A 40 1.53 8.98 -3.65
C HIS A 40 2.52 10.06 -4.13
N LEU A 41 2.25 10.70 -5.26
CA LEU A 41 3.16 11.68 -5.87
C LEU A 41 3.61 12.80 -4.90
N GLY A 42 2.73 13.26 -4.00
CA GLY A 42 3.10 14.18 -2.94
C GLY A 42 4.14 13.61 -1.98
N HIS A 43 3.98 12.36 -1.55
CA HIS A 43 4.99 11.68 -0.73
C HIS A 43 6.29 11.46 -1.51
N GLN A 44 6.22 11.07 -2.79
CA GLN A 44 7.40 10.87 -3.63
C GLN A 44 8.20 12.16 -3.83
N ALA A 45 7.54 13.31 -3.90
CA ALA A 45 8.24 14.61 -3.95
C ALA A 45 9.01 14.90 -2.66
N ILE A 46 8.38 14.63 -1.49
CA ILE A 46 9.05 14.74 -0.19
C ILE A 46 10.27 13.81 -0.14
N LEU A 47 10.11 12.56 -0.57
CA LEU A 47 11.20 11.57 -0.56
C LEU A 47 12.34 11.95 -1.49
N ARG A 48 12.06 12.49 -2.68
CA ARG A 48 13.11 13.00 -3.59
C ARG A 48 13.91 14.11 -2.95
N ALA A 49 13.25 15.10 -2.35
CA ALA A 49 13.91 16.19 -1.65
C ALA A 49 14.74 15.69 -0.46
N LEU A 50 14.20 14.74 0.31
CA LEU A 50 14.89 14.08 1.42
C LEU A 50 16.21 13.43 0.96
N ILE A 51 16.15 12.62 -0.09
CA ILE A 51 17.30 11.87 -0.61
C ILE A 51 18.35 12.83 -1.18
N GLU A 52 17.94 13.83 -1.94
CA GLU A 52 18.84 14.82 -2.51
C GLU A 52 19.57 15.62 -1.43
N GLN A 53 18.83 16.14 -0.45
CA GLN A 53 19.42 16.89 0.67
C GLN A 53 20.33 16.01 1.53
N SER A 54 19.93 14.74 1.77
CA SER A 54 20.76 13.79 2.52
C SER A 54 22.10 13.57 1.84
N ARG A 55 22.12 13.38 0.52
CA ARG A 55 23.37 13.22 -0.25
C ARG A 55 24.25 14.45 -0.17
N THR A 56 23.67 15.64 -0.35
CA THR A 56 24.40 16.91 -0.30
C THR A 56 25.05 17.16 1.06
N GLN A 57 24.37 16.78 2.14
CA GLN A 57 24.81 16.98 3.52
C GLN A 57 25.59 15.78 4.10
N ASN A 58 25.84 14.75 3.31
CA ASN A 58 26.46 13.50 3.76
C ASN A 58 25.73 12.88 4.97
N LEU A 59 24.38 12.88 4.92
CA LEU A 59 23.49 12.28 5.90
C LEU A 59 22.82 11.03 5.32
N ILE A 60 22.24 10.21 6.17
CA ILE A 60 21.39 9.06 5.80
C ILE A 60 19.97 9.54 5.60
N SER A 61 19.35 9.23 4.48
CA SER A 61 17.93 9.48 4.26
C SER A 61 17.07 8.51 5.06
N ALA A 62 16.27 9.03 5.99
CA ALA A 62 15.43 8.22 6.89
C ALA A 62 13.96 8.63 6.80
N VAL A 63 13.06 7.65 6.94
CA VAL A 63 11.62 7.89 7.10
C VAL A 63 11.15 7.23 8.38
N MET A 64 10.45 7.99 9.22
CA MET A 64 9.74 7.43 10.38
C MET A 64 8.26 7.27 10.03
N VAL A 65 7.74 6.05 10.21
CA VAL A 65 6.33 5.70 10.00
C VAL A 65 5.72 5.16 11.29
N PHE A 66 4.41 5.32 11.44
CA PHE A 66 3.66 4.83 12.60
C PHE A 66 2.90 3.55 12.26
N GLU A 67 3.02 2.50 13.09
CA GLU A 67 2.26 1.26 12.97
C GLU A 67 1.73 0.81 14.34
N PRO A 68 0.38 0.65 14.50
CA PRO A 68 -0.66 1.07 13.56
C PRO A 68 -0.63 2.57 13.29
N GLN A 69 -1.36 3.03 12.25
CA GLN A 69 -1.48 4.48 12.02
C GLN A 69 -2.27 5.13 13.17
N PRO A 70 -1.96 6.39 13.55
CA PRO A 70 -2.60 7.03 14.71
C PRO A 70 -4.14 6.98 14.71
N ARG A 71 -4.79 7.18 13.56
CA ARG A 71 -6.24 7.08 13.46
C ARG A 71 -6.79 5.67 13.68
N GLU A 72 -6.02 4.65 13.32
CA GLU A 72 -6.39 3.25 13.58
C GLU A 72 -6.31 2.89 15.05
N TRP A 73 -5.41 3.55 15.78
CA TRP A 73 -5.30 3.41 17.23
C TRP A 73 -6.45 4.10 17.97
N PHE A 74 -6.74 5.36 17.63
CA PHE A 74 -7.75 6.16 18.34
C PHE A 74 -9.18 5.72 18.03
N ASP A 75 -9.47 5.37 16.79
CA ASP A 75 -10.82 5.02 16.33
C ASP A 75 -10.75 4.01 15.19
N PRO A 76 -10.51 2.72 15.51
CA PRO A 76 -10.39 1.66 14.50
C PRO A 76 -11.64 1.53 13.62
N ALA A 77 -12.82 1.78 14.20
CA ALA A 77 -14.09 1.65 13.50
C ALA A 77 -14.24 2.69 12.37
N ASN A 78 -13.80 3.93 12.59
CA ASN A 78 -13.90 5.04 11.65
C ASN A 78 -12.55 5.41 11.01
N ALA A 79 -11.49 4.65 11.28
CA ALA A 79 -10.20 4.89 10.64
C ALA A 79 -10.34 4.87 9.11
N PRO A 80 -9.65 5.74 8.36
CA PRO A 80 -9.67 5.71 6.90
C PRO A 80 -9.20 4.36 6.35
N ALA A 81 -9.79 3.92 5.24
CA ALA A 81 -9.32 2.75 4.53
C ALA A 81 -7.83 2.89 4.18
N ARG A 82 -7.04 1.85 4.43
CA ARG A 82 -5.60 1.87 4.25
C ARG A 82 -5.23 1.64 2.77
N LEU A 83 -4.51 2.57 2.17
CA LEU A 83 -4.04 2.46 0.79
C LEU A 83 -2.95 1.39 0.65
N THR A 84 -2.01 1.34 1.60
CA THR A 84 -0.92 0.36 1.63
C THR A 84 -0.82 -0.30 3.00
N ASN A 85 -0.65 -1.63 3.04
CA ASN A 85 -0.21 -2.28 4.27
C ASN A 85 1.28 -1.94 4.54
N PHE A 86 1.82 -2.40 5.68
CA PHE A 86 3.18 -2.05 6.05
C PHE A 86 4.24 -2.59 5.07
N ALA A 87 4.08 -3.82 4.58
CA ALA A 87 5.01 -4.43 3.64
C ALA A 87 5.03 -3.70 2.29
N GLU A 88 3.85 -3.37 1.74
CA GLU A 88 3.70 -2.58 0.52
C GLU A 88 4.32 -1.19 0.67
N LYS A 89 4.03 -0.50 1.79
CA LYS A 89 4.58 0.82 2.11
C LYS A 89 6.10 0.78 2.17
N SER A 90 6.66 -0.19 2.89
CA SER A 90 8.11 -0.33 3.06
C SER A 90 8.80 -0.61 1.71
N ALA A 91 8.23 -1.49 0.89
CA ALA A 91 8.75 -1.75 -0.46
C ALA A 91 8.75 -0.48 -1.33
N LEU A 92 7.68 0.31 -1.30
CA LEU A 92 7.58 1.57 -2.06
C LEU A 92 8.56 2.63 -1.56
N LEU A 93 8.73 2.79 -0.24
CA LEU A 93 9.72 3.71 0.33
C LEU A 93 11.14 3.31 -0.07
N THR A 94 11.45 2.02 -0.01
CA THR A 94 12.74 1.47 -0.45
C THR A 94 12.97 1.69 -1.95
N ALA A 95 11.95 1.46 -2.77
CA ALA A 95 12.01 1.70 -4.22
C ALA A 95 12.22 3.18 -4.57
N CYS A 96 11.72 4.11 -3.73
CA CYS A 96 12.04 5.53 -3.85
C CYS A 96 13.50 5.88 -3.49
N GLY A 97 14.26 4.96 -2.88
CA GLY A 97 15.67 5.15 -2.52
C GLY A 97 15.91 5.59 -1.07
N VAL A 98 14.93 5.46 -0.18
CA VAL A 98 15.09 5.70 1.26
C VAL A 98 16.08 4.69 1.83
N GLU A 99 17.11 5.16 2.55
CA GLU A 99 18.15 4.29 3.12
C GLU A 99 17.71 3.64 4.43
N ARG A 100 16.85 4.29 5.24
CA ARG A 100 16.42 3.77 6.54
C ARG A 100 14.95 4.04 6.82
N ILE A 101 14.22 3.01 7.23
CA ILE A 101 12.82 3.11 7.64
C ILE A 101 12.73 2.80 9.12
N ILE A 102 12.30 3.76 9.93
CA ILE A 102 12.11 3.61 11.36
C ILE A 102 10.61 3.43 11.63
N VAL A 103 10.25 2.33 12.26
CA VAL A 103 8.87 2.00 12.60
C VAL A 103 8.63 2.38 14.05
N ALA A 104 7.86 3.43 14.27
CA ALA A 104 7.40 3.82 15.60
C ALA A 104 6.09 3.10 15.90
N ARG A 105 6.08 2.21 16.90
CA ARG A 105 4.85 1.58 17.38
C ARG A 105 3.96 2.68 17.98
N PHE A 106 2.78 2.86 17.40
CA PHE A 106 1.83 3.84 17.92
C PHE A 106 0.96 3.18 19.00
N ASP A 107 1.34 3.41 20.24
CA ASP A 107 0.72 2.88 21.44
C ASP A 107 0.61 3.97 22.52
N ASP A 108 0.15 3.61 23.73
CA ASP A 108 0.04 4.55 24.84
C ASP A 108 1.38 5.16 25.24
N ALA A 109 2.48 4.40 25.15
CA ALA A 109 3.80 4.92 25.49
C ALA A 109 4.24 6.04 24.53
N LEU A 110 4.11 5.85 23.23
CA LEU A 110 4.45 6.87 22.24
C LEU A 110 3.48 8.06 22.28
N ARG A 111 2.19 7.80 22.38
CA ARG A 111 1.12 8.81 22.41
C ARG A 111 1.26 9.78 23.57
N CYS A 112 1.66 9.30 24.75
CA CYS A 112 1.81 10.08 25.97
C CYS A 112 3.16 10.82 26.04
N LEU A 113 4.07 10.67 25.06
CA LEU A 113 5.31 11.43 25.06
C LEU A 113 5.04 12.93 24.93
N SER A 114 5.64 13.73 25.80
CA SER A 114 5.68 15.18 25.59
C SER A 114 6.48 15.51 24.32
N ALA A 115 6.26 16.71 23.75
CA ALA A 115 7.04 17.18 22.62
C ALA A 115 8.56 17.14 22.90
N GLN A 116 8.97 17.50 24.14
CA GLN A 116 10.37 17.45 24.56
C GLN A 116 10.91 16.01 24.60
N ALA A 117 10.13 15.06 25.14
CA ALA A 117 10.55 13.66 25.22
C ALA A 117 10.73 13.05 23.82
N PHE A 118 9.83 13.36 22.87
CA PHE A 118 9.95 12.93 21.48
C PHE A 118 11.17 13.58 20.79
N ALA A 119 11.39 14.87 20.97
CA ALA A 119 12.60 15.55 20.45
C ALA A 119 13.89 14.92 21.00
N ASN A 120 13.91 14.54 22.28
CA ASN A 120 15.05 13.81 22.87
C ASN A 120 15.27 12.44 22.22
N GLN A 121 14.21 11.72 21.82
CA GLN A 121 14.34 10.47 21.04
C GLN A 121 14.97 10.71 19.66
N LEU A 122 14.53 11.76 18.95
CA LEU A 122 15.13 12.15 17.66
C LEU A 122 16.63 12.49 17.82
N ALA A 123 17.01 13.19 18.88
CA ALA A 123 18.40 13.51 19.17
C ALA A 123 19.23 12.23 19.45
N LYS A 124 18.69 11.27 20.21
CA LYS A 124 19.34 9.96 20.46
C LYS A 124 19.52 9.16 19.17
N LEU A 125 18.62 9.25 18.20
CA LEU A 125 18.75 8.63 16.89
C LEU A 125 19.77 9.34 15.99
N ASN A 126 20.45 10.38 16.46
CA ASN A 126 21.37 11.21 15.71
C ASN A 126 20.71 11.93 14.52
N VAL A 127 19.41 12.31 14.65
CA VAL A 127 18.72 13.13 13.67
C VAL A 127 19.35 14.51 13.65
N LYS A 128 19.76 15.00 12.48
CA LYS A 128 20.34 16.33 12.25
C LYS A 128 19.34 17.31 11.68
N GLY A 129 18.41 16.80 10.90
CA GLY A 129 17.37 17.61 10.30
C GLY A 129 16.11 16.84 9.98
N LEU A 130 15.04 17.59 9.75
CA LEU A 130 13.72 17.05 9.43
C LEU A 130 13.12 17.76 8.21
N LEU A 131 12.50 16.97 7.35
CA LEU A 131 11.61 17.44 6.31
C LEU A 131 10.16 17.16 6.75
N ILE A 132 9.37 18.19 6.92
CA ILE A 132 7.99 18.10 7.43
C ILE A 132 7.03 18.91 6.56
N GLY A 133 5.75 18.50 6.55
CA GLY A 133 4.68 19.31 5.99
C GLY A 133 4.20 20.39 6.96
N ASP A 134 3.44 21.35 6.46
CA ASP A 134 2.95 22.51 7.24
C ASP A 134 2.01 22.12 8.38
N ASP A 135 1.31 20.98 8.23
CA ASP A 135 0.35 20.46 9.21
C ASP A 135 0.97 19.50 10.24
N PHE A 136 2.30 19.34 10.21
CA PHE A 136 2.99 18.42 11.11
C PHE A 136 2.88 18.85 12.56
N ARG A 137 2.37 17.95 13.39
CA ARG A 137 2.26 18.12 14.84
C ARG A 137 2.58 16.80 15.52
N PHE A 138 3.25 16.86 16.67
CA PHE A 138 3.68 15.72 17.45
C PHE A 138 3.61 15.95 18.95
N GLY A 139 3.91 14.90 19.72
CA GLY A 139 3.82 14.91 21.18
C GLY A 139 2.39 14.87 21.69
N GLN A 140 2.25 14.67 22.98
CA GLN A 140 0.95 14.68 23.65
C GLN A 140 0.23 16.00 23.36
N ASP A 141 -1.07 15.91 23.06
CA ASP A 141 -1.93 17.06 22.73
C ASP A 141 -1.45 17.89 21.52
N ARG A 142 -0.59 17.31 20.67
CA ARG A 142 -0.06 17.95 19.46
C ARG A 142 0.67 19.27 19.72
N THR A 143 1.34 19.38 20.86
CA THR A 143 2.02 20.61 21.31
C THR A 143 3.33 20.88 20.57
N GLY A 144 3.94 19.85 19.95
CA GLY A 144 5.17 20.01 19.17
C GLY A 144 4.86 20.31 17.70
N ASP A 145 5.69 21.17 17.10
CA ASP A 145 5.67 21.53 15.67
C ASP A 145 7.08 21.80 15.14
N GLY A 146 7.17 22.33 13.92
CA GLY A 146 8.47 22.64 13.29
C GLY A 146 9.27 23.71 14.02
N GLU A 147 8.60 24.71 14.63
CA GLU A 147 9.29 25.76 15.39
C GLU A 147 9.85 25.23 16.69
N PHE A 148 9.09 24.39 17.38
CA PHE A 148 9.58 23.69 18.54
C PHE A 148 10.83 22.87 18.22
N LEU A 149 10.87 22.13 17.10
CA LEU A 149 12.03 21.35 16.69
C LEU A 149 13.24 22.25 16.38
N ARG A 150 13.03 23.39 15.72
CA ARG A 150 14.12 24.37 15.51
C ARG A 150 14.69 24.88 16.83
N ALA A 151 13.83 25.18 17.80
CA ALA A 151 14.27 25.59 19.13
C ALA A 151 15.07 24.51 19.87
N GLN A 152 14.85 23.23 19.54
CA GLN A 152 15.65 22.10 20.04
C GLN A 152 16.95 21.86 19.25
N GLY A 153 17.28 22.69 18.25
CA GLY A 153 18.52 22.62 17.49
C GLY A 153 18.46 21.75 16.23
N PHE A 154 17.30 21.28 15.81
CA PHE A 154 17.16 20.55 14.55
C PHE A 154 17.07 21.51 13.35
N ALA A 155 17.72 21.14 12.24
CA ALA A 155 17.45 21.79 10.95
C ALA A 155 16.06 21.35 10.46
N VAL A 156 15.13 22.29 10.22
CA VAL A 156 13.76 21.95 9.78
C VAL A 156 13.47 22.63 8.46
N THR A 157 13.21 21.79 7.45
CA THR A 157 12.76 22.22 6.12
C THR A 157 11.27 21.94 5.98
N HIS A 158 10.49 22.98 5.65
CA HIS A 158 9.10 22.81 5.23
C HIS A 158 9.07 22.55 3.73
N LEU A 159 8.20 21.63 3.31
CA LEU A 159 8.01 21.30 1.92
C LEU A 159 6.64 21.76 1.46
N ASP A 160 6.64 22.41 0.31
CA ASP A 160 5.40 22.88 -0.32
C ASP A 160 4.47 21.72 -0.68
N THR A 161 3.19 22.02 -0.66
CA THR A 161 2.15 21.08 -1.07
C THR A 161 2.25 20.77 -2.56
N VAL A 162 2.27 19.49 -2.91
CA VAL A 162 2.24 19.04 -4.31
C VAL A 162 0.79 19.03 -4.80
N CYS A 163 0.53 19.75 -5.89
CA CYS A 163 -0.75 19.75 -6.59
C CYS A 163 -0.69 18.87 -7.84
N ASP A 164 -1.81 18.25 -8.21
CA ASP A 164 -1.89 17.39 -9.40
C ASP A 164 -2.13 18.18 -10.69
N ASP A 165 -2.79 19.32 -10.57
CA ASP A 165 -3.05 20.24 -11.67
C ASP A 165 -2.72 21.67 -11.23
N PRO A 166 -1.81 22.37 -11.94
CA PRO A 166 -1.49 23.76 -11.64
C PRO A 166 -2.67 24.72 -11.76
N ALA A 167 -3.69 24.37 -12.56
CA ALA A 167 -4.85 25.22 -12.77
C ALA A 167 -5.85 25.15 -11.61
N THR A 168 -6.04 23.94 -11.02
CA THR A 168 -6.99 23.74 -9.92
C THR A 168 -6.35 23.90 -8.55
N LEU A 169 -5.03 23.82 -8.47
CA LEU A 169 -4.25 23.81 -7.22
C LEU A 169 -4.70 22.74 -6.22
N GLU A 170 -5.34 21.67 -6.70
CA GLU A 170 -5.81 20.59 -5.85
C GLU A 170 -4.65 19.73 -5.34
N ARG A 171 -4.56 19.62 -4.03
CA ARG A 171 -3.52 18.86 -3.35
C ARG A 171 -3.60 17.36 -3.68
N VAL A 172 -2.46 16.74 -4.03
CA VAL A 172 -2.32 15.28 -4.05
C VAL A 172 -2.37 14.76 -2.62
N SER A 173 -3.38 13.93 -2.30
CA SER A 173 -3.58 13.43 -0.94
C SER A 173 -4.15 12.02 -0.90
N SER A 174 -3.82 11.27 0.18
CA SER A 174 -4.40 9.94 0.42
C SER A 174 -5.94 9.98 0.52
N THR A 175 -6.52 11.09 0.97
CA THR A 175 -7.99 11.25 1.06
C THR A 175 -8.64 11.26 -0.32
N ARG A 176 -8.10 12.01 -1.27
CA ARG A 176 -8.62 12.03 -2.66
C ARG A 176 -8.46 10.68 -3.34
N ILE A 177 -7.30 10.03 -3.14
CA ILE A 177 -7.06 8.70 -3.72
C ILE A 177 -8.09 7.69 -3.19
N ARG A 178 -8.39 7.70 -1.89
CA ARG A 178 -9.44 6.84 -1.32
C ARG A 178 -10.81 7.13 -1.95
N ALA A 179 -11.15 8.38 -2.13
CA ALA A 179 -12.42 8.76 -2.75
C ALA A 179 -12.55 8.22 -4.18
N TYR A 180 -11.50 8.34 -5.01
CA TYR A 180 -11.48 7.79 -6.35
C TYR A 180 -11.60 6.26 -6.36
N LEU A 181 -10.83 5.57 -5.50
CA LEU A 181 -10.88 4.11 -5.39
C LEU A 181 -12.26 3.61 -4.93
N GLN A 182 -12.91 4.32 -4.01
CA GLN A 182 -14.27 4.00 -3.56
C GLN A 182 -15.32 4.15 -4.67
N GLN A 183 -15.08 5.08 -5.61
CA GLN A 183 -15.95 5.31 -6.78
C GLN A 183 -15.61 4.37 -7.95
N GLY A 184 -14.57 3.56 -7.85
CA GLY A 184 -14.08 2.72 -8.94
C GLY A 184 -13.28 3.49 -10.01
N ASP A 185 -12.95 4.77 -9.76
CA ASP A 185 -12.12 5.57 -10.67
C ASP A 185 -10.64 5.26 -10.46
N LEU A 186 -10.23 4.12 -11.01
CA LEU A 186 -8.85 3.63 -10.93
C LEU A 186 -7.88 4.55 -11.67
N THR A 187 -8.33 5.19 -12.75
CA THR A 187 -7.49 6.09 -13.56
C THR A 187 -7.13 7.36 -12.80
N ALA A 188 -8.10 8.01 -12.17
CA ALA A 188 -7.83 9.18 -11.33
C ALA A 188 -6.98 8.83 -10.11
N ALA A 189 -7.22 7.66 -9.49
CA ALA A 189 -6.38 7.18 -8.39
C ALA A 189 -4.94 6.93 -8.84
N ALA A 190 -4.73 6.27 -9.98
CA ALA A 190 -3.41 5.98 -10.54
C ALA A 190 -2.63 7.27 -10.87
N ARG A 191 -3.31 8.29 -11.41
CA ARG A 191 -2.71 9.60 -11.68
C ARG A 191 -2.11 10.22 -10.41
N LEU A 192 -2.81 10.18 -9.28
CA LEU A 192 -2.32 10.72 -8.01
C LEU A 192 -1.27 9.83 -7.34
N LEU A 193 -1.35 8.52 -7.53
CA LEU A 193 -0.38 7.56 -7.02
C LEU A 193 0.93 7.56 -7.83
N GLY A 194 0.88 7.94 -9.11
CA GLY A 194 1.97 7.77 -10.07
C GLY A 194 2.17 6.31 -10.51
N ARG A 195 1.20 5.43 -10.24
CA ARG A 195 1.17 4.01 -10.61
C ARG A 195 -0.24 3.44 -10.45
N ASP A 196 -0.51 2.30 -11.08
CA ASP A 196 -1.75 1.56 -10.86
C ASP A 196 -1.89 1.12 -9.40
N TYR A 197 -3.12 1.10 -8.89
CA TYR A 197 -3.38 0.63 -7.54
C TYR A 197 -3.20 -0.88 -7.46
N THR A 198 -2.42 -1.33 -6.49
CA THR A 198 -2.05 -2.74 -6.30
C THR A 198 -2.20 -3.13 -4.84
N ILE A 199 -2.72 -4.33 -4.59
CA ILE A 199 -2.75 -4.98 -3.28
C ILE A 199 -1.86 -6.22 -3.33
N THR A 200 -1.01 -6.39 -2.32
CA THR A 200 -0.13 -7.55 -2.19
C THR A 200 -0.48 -8.33 -0.92
N GLY A 201 -0.55 -9.65 -1.05
CA GLY A 201 -0.82 -10.51 0.09
C GLY A 201 -0.59 -12.00 -0.18
N THR A 202 -0.56 -12.78 0.90
CA THR A 202 -0.41 -14.23 0.83
C THR A 202 -1.74 -14.88 0.50
N VAL A 203 -1.73 -15.91 -0.33
CA VAL A 203 -2.92 -16.74 -0.62
C VAL A 203 -3.18 -17.65 0.58
N LEU A 204 -4.34 -17.47 1.20
CA LEU A 204 -4.81 -18.22 2.36
C LEU A 204 -5.79 -19.32 1.96
N HIS A 205 -5.93 -20.33 2.81
CA HIS A 205 -7.03 -21.26 2.72
C HIS A 205 -8.34 -20.53 3.04
N GLY A 206 -9.25 -20.45 2.05
CA GLY A 206 -10.61 -19.92 2.22
C GLY A 206 -11.63 -21.03 2.50
N ASP A 207 -12.90 -20.65 2.58
CA ASP A 207 -14.03 -21.58 2.87
C ASP A 207 -14.36 -22.53 1.70
N LYS A 208 -13.63 -22.45 0.58
CA LYS A 208 -13.76 -23.30 -0.61
C LYS A 208 -15.15 -23.24 -1.28
N ILE A 209 -15.98 -22.25 -0.97
CA ILE A 209 -17.32 -22.08 -1.58
C ILE A 209 -17.21 -21.92 -3.10
N GLY A 210 -16.24 -21.17 -3.59
CA GLY A 210 -16.00 -21.02 -5.02
C GLY A 210 -15.78 -22.35 -5.75
N ARG A 211 -15.18 -23.36 -5.09
CA ARG A 211 -15.01 -24.72 -5.66
C ARG A 211 -16.34 -25.43 -5.90
N THR A 212 -17.30 -25.26 -5.00
CA THR A 212 -18.65 -25.88 -5.14
C THR A 212 -19.44 -25.23 -6.28
N LEU A 213 -19.08 -23.99 -6.65
CA LEU A 213 -19.69 -23.25 -7.74
C LEU A 213 -18.94 -23.41 -9.07
N ASN A 214 -17.83 -24.16 -9.12
CA ASN A 214 -16.89 -24.29 -10.23
C ASN A 214 -16.14 -22.96 -10.58
N PHE A 215 -15.99 -22.06 -9.59
CA PHE A 215 -15.17 -20.85 -9.68
C PHE A 215 -14.17 -20.82 -8.50
N PRO A 216 -13.13 -21.66 -8.52
CA PRO A 216 -12.14 -21.68 -7.45
C PRO A 216 -11.41 -20.34 -7.40
N THR A 217 -11.46 -19.67 -6.25
CA THR A 217 -10.82 -18.37 -6.02
C THR A 217 -9.58 -18.50 -5.13
N ALA A 218 -8.57 -17.67 -5.40
CA ALA A 218 -7.48 -17.41 -4.48
C ALA A 218 -7.91 -16.34 -3.47
N ASN A 219 -7.88 -16.68 -2.18
CA ASN A 219 -8.18 -15.75 -1.09
C ASN A 219 -6.90 -15.05 -0.67
N ILE A 220 -6.80 -13.75 -0.89
CA ILE A 220 -5.59 -12.97 -0.65
C ILE A 220 -5.70 -12.21 0.67
N ALA A 221 -4.73 -12.40 1.56
CA ALA A 221 -4.66 -11.70 2.83
C ALA A 221 -4.45 -10.20 2.61
N LEU A 222 -5.37 -9.38 3.11
CA LEU A 222 -5.29 -7.92 2.92
C LEU A 222 -4.27 -7.25 3.85
N ALA A 223 -4.02 -7.82 5.03
CA ALA A 223 -3.13 -7.27 6.06
C ALA A 223 -3.38 -5.77 6.35
N ARG A 224 -4.65 -5.37 6.36
CA ARG A 224 -5.15 -4.02 6.64
C ARG A 224 -6.56 -4.05 7.21
N ILE A 225 -6.96 -3.04 7.99
CA ILE A 225 -8.29 -2.98 8.61
C ILE A 225 -9.39 -3.04 7.53
N ARG A 226 -9.26 -2.20 6.49
CA ARG A 226 -10.15 -2.21 5.32
C ARG A 226 -9.41 -1.72 4.08
N PRO A 227 -9.71 -2.29 2.91
CA PRO A 227 -9.21 -1.79 1.63
C PRO A 227 -10.02 -0.55 1.19
N PRO A 228 -9.47 0.31 0.31
CA PRO A 228 -10.16 1.49 -0.19
C PRO A 228 -11.10 1.21 -1.37
N LEU A 229 -11.18 -0.02 -1.84
CA LEU A 229 -12.08 -0.41 -2.93
C LEU A 229 -13.07 -1.48 -2.47
N HIS A 230 -14.16 -1.60 -3.25
CA HIS A 230 -15.25 -2.51 -3.00
C HIS A 230 -15.98 -2.83 -4.31
N GLY A 231 -16.23 -4.10 -4.61
CA GLY A 231 -16.93 -4.54 -5.83
C GLY A 231 -16.13 -5.54 -6.65
N ILE A 232 -16.46 -5.63 -7.93
CA ILE A 232 -15.90 -6.59 -8.90
C ILE A 232 -14.99 -5.87 -9.87
N TYR A 233 -13.80 -6.46 -10.10
CA TYR A 233 -12.73 -5.85 -10.87
C TYR A 233 -12.06 -6.84 -11.83
N GLY A 234 -11.64 -6.34 -13.00
CA GLY A 234 -10.62 -6.98 -13.82
C GLY A 234 -9.23 -6.64 -13.27
N VAL A 235 -8.41 -7.65 -13.09
CA VAL A 235 -7.08 -7.51 -12.46
C VAL A 235 -5.99 -8.24 -13.22
N ASP A 236 -4.75 -7.75 -13.10
CA ASP A 236 -3.54 -8.51 -13.37
C ASP A 236 -2.93 -9.01 -12.08
N VAL A 237 -2.45 -10.24 -12.09
CA VAL A 237 -1.86 -10.86 -10.91
C VAL A 237 -0.54 -11.52 -11.26
N TRP A 238 0.47 -11.33 -10.40
CA TRP A 238 1.77 -11.99 -10.51
C TRP A 238 2.30 -12.35 -9.13
N THR A 239 3.27 -13.24 -9.05
CA THR A 239 3.97 -13.58 -7.80
C THR A 239 4.97 -12.50 -7.43
N THR A 240 5.17 -12.25 -6.15
CA THR A 240 6.17 -11.26 -5.69
C THR A 240 7.61 -11.74 -5.77
N ASP A 241 7.82 -13.06 -5.90
CA ASP A 241 9.14 -13.69 -6.05
C ASP A 241 9.61 -13.82 -7.50
N GLY A 242 8.76 -13.39 -8.45
CA GLY A 242 9.05 -13.44 -9.88
C GLY A 242 8.78 -14.79 -10.55
N THR A 243 8.32 -15.80 -9.83
CA THR A 243 7.91 -17.09 -10.42
C THR A 243 6.71 -16.86 -11.34
N PRO A 244 6.77 -17.21 -12.63
CA PRO A 244 5.60 -17.09 -13.50
C PRO A 244 4.44 -17.95 -12.99
N LEU A 245 3.24 -17.39 -12.92
CA LEU A 245 2.06 -18.14 -12.49
C LEU A 245 1.76 -19.32 -13.43
N THR A 246 2.12 -19.20 -14.71
CA THR A 246 2.00 -20.27 -15.69
C THR A 246 2.81 -21.52 -15.33
N ASP A 247 3.94 -21.36 -14.63
CA ASP A 247 4.79 -22.48 -14.20
C ASP A 247 4.18 -23.28 -13.04
N LEU A 248 3.17 -22.69 -12.37
CA LEU A 248 2.39 -23.34 -11.32
C LEU A 248 1.15 -24.04 -11.87
N ALA A 249 0.91 -23.96 -13.17
CA ALA A 249 -0.25 -24.53 -13.82
C ALA A 249 -0.18 -26.06 -13.85
N GLN A 250 -1.35 -26.69 -13.75
CA GLN A 250 -1.56 -28.12 -13.81
C GLN A 250 -2.48 -28.47 -14.99
N ASP A 251 -2.37 -29.69 -15.51
CA ASP A 251 -3.22 -30.24 -16.57
C ASP A 251 -3.32 -29.34 -17.82
N GLY A 252 -2.25 -28.57 -18.14
CA GLY A 252 -2.21 -27.65 -19.28
C GLY A 252 -3.10 -26.40 -19.18
N GLN A 253 -3.71 -26.15 -18.03
CA GLN A 253 -4.59 -25.00 -17.79
C GLN A 253 -3.77 -23.82 -17.23
N ALA A 254 -3.07 -23.11 -18.12
CA ALA A 254 -2.13 -22.04 -17.76
C ALA A 254 -2.79 -20.68 -17.45
N GLY A 255 -4.10 -20.56 -17.64
CA GLY A 255 -4.84 -19.32 -17.40
C GLY A 255 -4.80 -18.36 -18.58
N VAL A 256 -5.48 -17.22 -18.43
CA VAL A 256 -5.50 -16.13 -19.40
C VAL A 256 -4.37 -15.15 -19.07
N ALA A 257 -3.48 -14.88 -20.04
CA ALA A 257 -2.38 -13.94 -19.83
C ALA A 257 -2.88 -12.53 -19.46
N GLY A 258 -2.19 -11.88 -18.52
CA GLY A 258 -2.44 -10.49 -18.16
C GLY A 258 -1.80 -9.50 -19.13
N PHE A 259 -1.79 -8.22 -18.75
CA PHE A 259 -1.13 -7.17 -19.53
C PHE A 259 0.35 -7.00 -19.14
N ALA A 260 0.71 -7.35 -17.90
CA ALA A 260 2.10 -7.34 -17.47
C ALA A 260 2.81 -8.64 -17.83
N PRO A 261 4.14 -8.62 -18.03
CA PRO A 261 4.92 -9.85 -18.20
C PRO A 261 4.72 -10.81 -17.02
N ASN A 262 4.57 -12.10 -17.31
CA ASN A 262 4.40 -13.18 -16.32
C ASN A 262 3.17 -13.03 -15.41
N SER A 263 2.21 -12.18 -15.77
CA SER A 263 0.95 -12.03 -15.04
C SER A 263 -0.18 -12.85 -15.66
N LEU A 264 -1.18 -13.20 -14.84
CA LEU A 264 -2.45 -13.74 -15.29
C LEU A 264 -3.55 -12.69 -15.09
N PHE A 265 -4.49 -12.68 -16.04
CA PHE A 265 -5.72 -11.93 -15.91
C PHE A 265 -6.69 -12.68 -14.99
N GLY A 266 -7.33 -11.93 -14.08
CA GLY A 266 -8.30 -12.46 -13.12
C GLY A 266 -9.51 -11.57 -12.94
N ALA A 267 -10.59 -12.17 -12.43
CA ALA A 267 -11.75 -11.49 -11.91
C ALA A 267 -11.63 -11.42 -10.38
N ALA A 268 -11.51 -10.22 -9.83
CA ALA A 268 -11.36 -10.01 -8.40
C ALA A 268 -12.66 -9.50 -7.77
N SER A 269 -13.00 -10.05 -6.61
CA SER A 269 -14.05 -9.54 -5.72
C SER A 269 -13.40 -8.97 -4.46
N VAL A 270 -13.72 -7.71 -4.15
CA VAL A 270 -13.37 -7.05 -2.89
C VAL A 270 -14.64 -6.75 -2.14
N GLY A 271 -14.85 -7.38 -0.99
CA GLY A 271 -16.10 -7.24 -0.25
C GLY A 271 -15.98 -7.64 1.20
N THR A 272 -17.10 -7.53 1.92
CA THR A 272 -17.20 -7.95 3.32
C THR A 272 -17.96 -9.27 3.45
N ARG A 273 -17.60 -10.00 4.48
CA ARG A 273 -18.34 -11.17 4.91
C ARG A 273 -18.72 -11.06 6.38
N PRO A 274 -19.99 -11.30 6.72
CA PRO A 274 -20.40 -11.42 8.11
C PRO A 274 -19.64 -12.55 8.82
N THR A 275 -19.13 -12.28 10.00
CA THR A 275 -18.51 -13.26 10.90
C THR A 275 -19.12 -13.13 12.29
N VAL A 276 -18.85 -14.10 13.18
CA VAL A 276 -19.32 -14.05 14.57
C VAL A 276 -18.78 -12.80 15.32
N GLN A 277 -17.67 -12.23 14.86
CA GLN A 277 -17.02 -11.07 15.46
C GLN A 277 -17.23 -9.77 14.68
N GLY A 278 -18.13 -9.73 13.69
CA GLY A 278 -18.37 -8.57 12.83
C GLY A 278 -18.19 -8.89 11.35
N GLU A 279 -17.72 -7.89 10.57
CA GLU A 279 -17.43 -8.06 9.15
C GLU A 279 -15.94 -8.21 8.90
N THR A 280 -15.57 -9.14 8.04
CA THR A 280 -14.18 -9.32 7.59
C THR A 280 -14.07 -9.01 6.11
N TRP A 281 -13.15 -8.13 5.76
CA TRP A 281 -12.82 -7.80 4.38
C TRP A 281 -12.06 -8.94 3.70
N ARG A 282 -12.42 -9.21 2.44
CA ARG A 282 -11.81 -10.25 1.61
C ARG A 282 -11.43 -9.69 0.25
N LEU A 283 -10.34 -10.22 -0.28
CA LEU A 283 -9.96 -10.12 -1.68
C LEU A 283 -9.88 -11.54 -2.22
N GLU A 284 -10.78 -11.86 -3.11
CA GLU A 284 -10.86 -13.15 -3.79
C GLU A 284 -10.62 -12.96 -5.28
N VAL A 285 -9.73 -13.74 -5.88
CA VAL A 285 -9.43 -13.68 -7.31
C VAL A 285 -9.71 -15.02 -7.96
N PHE A 286 -10.58 -15.02 -8.95
CA PHE A 286 -10.79 -16.12 -9.88
C PHE A 286 -9.91 -15.95 -11.11
N PHE A 287 -9.23 -17.02 -11.52
CA PHE A 287 -8.38 -17.02 -12.71
C PHE A 287 -9.04 -17.87 -13.79
N PRO A 288 -9.59 -17.26 -14.88
CA PRO A 288 -10.17 -18.01 -15.97
C PRO A 288 -9.15 -18.97 -16.61
N GLN A 289 -9.58 -20.20 -16.88
CA GLN A 289 -8.75 -21.24 -17.54
C GLN A 289 -7.46 -21.60 -16.79
N PHE A 290 -7.32 -21.23 -15.53
CA PHE A 290 -6.17 -21.60 -14.71
C PHE A 290 -6.54 -22.72 -13.72
N LYS A 291 -5.65 -23.69 -13.62
CA LYS A 291 -5.70 -24.72 -12.59
C LYS A 291 -4.29 -24.88 -12.01
N GLY A 292 -4.14 -24.65 -10.74
CA GLY A 292 -2.85 -24.76 -10.04
C GLY A 292 -3.00 -24.53 -8.55
N ASP A 293 -1.93 -24.75 -7.80
CA ASP A 293 -1.89 -24.50 -6.36
C ASP A 293 -1.14 -23.19 -6.08
N LEU A 294 -1.88 -22.22 -5.51
CA LEU A 294 -1.35 -20.92 -5.16
C LEU A 294 -1.26 -20.69 -3.64
N TYR A 295 -1.62 -21.68 -2.82
CA TYR A 295 -1.59 -21.52 -1.37
C TYR A 295 -0.20 -21.19 -0.84
N GLY A 296 -0.14 -20.24 0.09
CA GLY A 296 1.10 -19.75 0.69
C GLY A 296 1.95 -18.85 -0.22
N ARG A 297 1.59 -18.68 -1.50
CA ARG A 297 2.27 -17.76 -2.39
C ARG A 297 1.90 -16.31 -2.08
N ASN A 298 2.86 -15.42 -2.20
CA ASN A 298 2.62 -13.98 -2.15
C ASN A 298 2.31 -13.47 -3.55
N LEU A 299 1.12 -12.89 -3.71
CA LEU A 299 0.64 -12.36 -4.99
C LEU A 299 0.48 -10.85 -4.91
N SER A 300 0.80 -10.17 -6.01
CA SER A 300 0.46 -8.77 -6.26
C SER A 300 -0.73 -8.73 -7.22
N VAL A 301 -1.78 -8.02 -6.84
CA VAL A 301 -3.03 -7.85 -7.58
C VAL A 301 -3.14 -6.39 -8.01
N ARG A 302 -2.96 -6.11 -9.29
CA ARG A 302 -3.13 -4.80 -9.90
C ARG A 302 -4.56 -4.64 -10.42
N PHE A 303 -5.24 -3.62 -9.96
CA PHE A 303 -6.61 -3.32 -10.36
C PHE A 303 -6.62 -2.51 -11.65
N LEU A 304 -7.31 -3.02 -12.68
CA LEU A 304 -7.32 -2.47 -14.03
C LEU A 304 -8.66 -1.86 -14.43
N HIS A 305 -9.74 -2.53 -14.05
CA HIS A 305 -11.09 -2.15 -14.48
C HIS A 305 -12.10 -2.42 -13.36
N PHE A 306 -12.90 -1.42 -13.02
CA PHE A 306 -14.05 -1.58 -12.14
C PHE A 306 -15.26 -2.01 -12.98
N LEU A 307 -15.82 -3.19 -12.69
CA LEU A 307 -16.99 -3.67 -13.41
C LEU A 307 -18.28 -3.15 -12.77
N HIS A 308 -18.47 -3.45 -11.48
CA HIS A 308 -19.61 -2.96 -10.68
C HIS A 308 -19.41 -3.19 -9.19
N GLY A 309 -20.23 -2.57 -8.34
CA GLY A 309 -20.32 -2.84 -6.91
C GLY A 309 -20.89 -4.22 -6.60
N GLU A 310 -20.87 -4.62 -5.33
CA GLU A 310 -21.50 -5.88 -4.91
C GLU A 310 -22.98 -5.92 -5.29
N ARG A 311 -23.43 -7.12 -5.68
CA ARG A 311 -24.85 -7.42 -6.01
C ARG A 311 -25.37 -8.52 -5.11
N ASN A 312 -26.61 -8.40 -4.69
CA ASN A 312 -27.31 -9.46 -3.96
C ASN A 312 -27.97 -10.42 -4.95
N TYR A 313 -27.79 -11.71 -4.73
CA TYR A 313 -28.36 -12.77 -5.56
C TYR A 313 -29.36 -13.62 -4.79
N ASN A 314 -30.49 -13.93 -5.39
CA ASN A 314 -31.51 -14.80 -4.81
C ASN A 314 -31.17 -16.28 -5.06
N GLY A 315 -30.30 -16.85 -4.21
CA GLY A 315 -29.91 -18.25 -4.28
C GLY A 315 -28.63 -18.51 -5.08
N LEU A 316 -28.14 -19.75 -4.98
CA LEU A 316 -26.84 -20.16 -5.53
C LEU A 316 -26.79 -20.15 -7.06
N ASP A 317 -27.89 -20.50 -7.73
CA ASP A 317 -27.94 -20.53 -9.20
C ASP A 317 -27.84 -19.11 -9.79
N ALA A 318 -28.56 -18.15 -9.19
CA ALA A 318 -28.47 -16.74 -9.57
C ALA A 318 -27.05 -16.18 -9.32
N LEU A 319 -26.44 -16.51 -8.19
CA LEU A 319 -25.05 -16.15 -7.89
C LEU A 319 -24.08 -16.73 -8.92
N LYS A 320 -24.22 -18.01 -9.25
CA LYS A 320 -23.38 -18.69 -10.25
C LYS A 320 -23.52 -18.06 -11.63
N ALA A 321 -24.75 -17.73 -12.04
CA ALA A 321 -25.01 -17.04 -13.31
C ALA A 321 -24.39 -15.64 -13.32
N GLY A 322 -24.50 -14.88 -12.22
CA GLY A 322 -23.89 -13.56 -12.07
C GLY A 322 -22.35 -13.62 -12.18
N ILE A 323 -21.69 -14.51 -11.44
CA ILE A 323 -20.23 -14.69 -11.52
C ILE A 323 -19.78 -15.06 -12.94
N LYS A 324 -20.53 -15.95 -13.61
CA LYS A 324 -20.23 -16.31 -15.00
C LYS A 324 -20.32 -15.11 -15.94
N GLN A 325 -21.35 -14.27 -15.77
CA GLN A 325 -21.52 -13.07 -16.59
C GLN A 325 -20.40 -12.06 -16.32
N ASP A 326 -20.04 -11.83 -15.06
CA ASP A 326 -18.93 -10.94 -14.69
C ASP A 326 -17.60 -11.36 -15.34
N VAL A 327 -17.31 -12.67 -15.37
CA VAL A 327 -16.11 -13.21 -16.05
C VAL A 327 -16.18 -12.96 -17.56
N VAL A 328 -17.34 -13.17 -18.19
CA VAL A 328 -17.53 -12.90 -19.64
C VAL A 328 -17.31 -11.43 -19.94
N ASP A 329 -17.91 -10.53 -19.16
CA ASP A 329 -17.81 -9.09 -19.38
C ASP A 329 -16.37 -8.59 -19.20
N LEU A 330 -15.66 -9.09 -18.19
CA LEU A 330 -14.25 -8.75 -17.95
C LEU A 330 -13.32 -9.27 -19.04
N LEU A 331 -13.55 -10.47 -19.55
CA LEU A 331 -12.78 -11.00 -20.69
C LEU A 331 -13.04 -10.19 -21.97
N ALA A 332 -14.30 -9.81 -22.24
CA ALA A 332 -14.63 -8.95 -23.37
C ALA A 332 -13.97 -7.56 -23.25
N TRP A 333 -13.99 -6.96 -22.06
CA TRP A 333 -13.26 -5.73 -21.78
C TRP A 333 -11.75 -5.90 -22.07
N ARG A 334 -11.12 -6.96 -21.57
CA ARG A 334 -9.70 -7.26 -21.79
C ARG A 334 -9.36 -7.33 -23.28
N GLU A 335 -10.14 -8.06 -24.07
CA GLU A 335 -9.93 -8.18 -25.52
C GLU A 335 -9.99 -6.81 -26.22
N THR A 336 -10.93 -5.95 -25.81
CA THR A 336 -11.04 -4.57 -26.32
C THR A 336 -9.77 -3.76 -26.02
N GLN A 337 -9.19 -3.91 -24.80
CA GLN A 337 -7.96 -3.22 -24.46
C GLN A 337 -6.77 -3.72 -25.27
N ILE A 338 -6.63 -5.04 -25.45
CA ILE A 338 -5.56 -5.62 -26.28
C ILE A 338 -5.65 -5.13 -27.72
N ALA A 339 -6.85 -5.11 -28.29
CA ALA A 339 -7.06 -4.60 -29.63
C ALA A 339 -6.65 -3.13 -29.80
N SER A 340 -6.84 -2.32 -28.72
CA SER A 340 -6.44 -0.91 -28.71
C SER A 340 -4.93 -0.68 -28.64
N LEU A 341 -4.17 -1.65 -28.11
CA LEU A 341 -2.71 -1.58 -27.99
C LEU A 341 -1.98 -2.03 -29.27
N GLN A 342 -2.67 -2.69 -30.20
CA GLN A 342 -2.08 -3.06 -31.49
C GLN A 342 -1.94 -1.82 -32.38
N PRO A 343 -0.77 -1.60 -33.01
CA PRO A 343 -0.62 -0.48 -33.94
C PRO A 343 -1.65 -0.60 -35.07
N LYS A 344 -2.41 0.47 -35.29
CA LYS A 344 -3.27 0.58 -36.48
C LYS A 344 -2.34 0.62 -37.70
N HIS A 345 -2.34 -0.45 -38.49
CA HIS A 345 -1.62 -0.53 -39.75
C HIS A 345 -2.15 0.46 -40.77
#